data_f176515259e6552e73d975535ab76da1
#
_entry.id   f176515259e6552e73d975535ab76da1
#
_cell.length_a   1.000
_cell.length_b   1.000
_cell.length_c   1.000
_cell.angle_alpha   90.00
_cell.angle_beta   90.00
_cell.angle_gamma   90.00
#
_symmetry.space_group_name_H-M   'P 1'
#
loop_
_entity.id
_entity.type
_entity.pdbx_description
1 polymer ?
#
loop_
_entity_poly.entity_id
_entity_poly.type
_entity_poly.pdbx_seq_one_letter_code
_entity_poly.pdbx_strand_id
1 'polypeptide(L)'
;PMMTSKEIRQSFLDFFASKEHHIVSSAPMVIKDDPTLMFTNAGMNQFKDIILGNKPIKYPRVANSQKCLRVSGKHNDLEEVGHDTYHHTMFEMLGNWSFGDYFKKEAIEWAWEYLTEVLKLDKDRLYATVFEGSPSEGLEKDNEAASYWENYLPKERIINGNKDDNFWEMGETGPCGPCSELHIDIRPDSEREKVDALTL
;
A
#
# COMPACT_ATOMS: atom_id res chain seq x y z
N PRO A 1 -16.31 -1.60 -18.72
CA PRO A 1 -17.08 -2.44 -17.81
C PRO A 1 -16.46 -2.48 -16.41
N MET A 2 -17.32 -2.43 -15.40
CA MET A 2 -16.89 -2.45 -14.01
C MET A 2 -16.45 -3.86 -13.62
N MET A 3 -15.27 -4.01 -13.00
CA MET A 3 -14.78 -5.29 -12.52
C MET A 3 -15.41 -5.66 -11.18
N THR A 4 -15.69 -6.95 -10.98
CA THR A 4 -16.12 -7.46 -9.67
C THR A 4 -14.93 -7.55 -8.72
N SER A 5 -15.18 -7.66 -7.41
CA SER A 5 -14.11 -7.86 -6.40
C SER A 5 -13.28 -9.10 -6.70
N LYS A 6 -13.93 -10.19 -7.14
CA LYS A 6 -13.24 -11.43 -7.53
C LYS A 6 -12.30 -11.22 -8.72
N GLU A 7 -12.77 -10.46 -9.73
CA GLU A 7 -11.97 -10.15 -10.92
C GLU A 7 -10.78 -9.26 -10.58
N ILE A 8 -10.97 -8.26 -9.71
CA ILE A 8 -9.88 -7.38 -9.24
C ILE A 8 -8.83 -8.21 -8.50
N ARG A 9 -9.25 -9.05 -7.55
CA ARG A 9 -8.35 -9.92 -6.80
C ARG A 9 -7.53 -10.80 -7.73
N GLN A 10 -8.20 -11.48 -8.67
CA GLN A 10 -7.53 -12.38 -9.60
C GLN A 10 -6.59 -11.62 -10.54
N SER A 11 -6.99 -10.45 -11.03
CA SER A 11 -6.14 -9.63 -11.92
C SER A 11 -4.86 -9.17 -11.22
N PHE A 12 -4.95 -8.82 -9.93
CA PHE A 12 -3.80 -8.45 -9.13
C PHE A 12 -2.82 -9.62 -8.96
N LEU A 13 -3.33 -10.78 -8.59
CA LEU A 13 -2.50 -11.98 -8.42
C LEU A 13 -1.85 -12.41 -9.73
N ASP A 14 -2.60 -12.41 -10.84
CA ASP A 14 -2.09 -12.75 -12.16
C ASP A 14 -1.00 -11.76 -12.61
N PHE A 15 -1.21 -10.47 -12.37
CA PHE A 15 -0.23 -9.44 -12.70
C PHE A 15 1.10 -9.68 -11.98
N PHE A 16 1.07 -9.88 -10.67
CA PHE A 16 2.30 -10.13 -9.91
C PHE A 16 2.88 -11.52 -10.15
N ALA A 17 2.07 -12.52 -10.47
CA ALA A 17 2.59 -13.81 -10.96
C ALA A 17 3.40 -13.61 -12.25
N SER A 18 2.94 -12.74 -13.16
CA SER A 18 3.67 -12.41 -14.39
C SER A 18 5.00 -11.66 -14.13
N LYS A 19 5.14 -11.06 -12.94
CA LYS A 19 6.37 -10.44 -12.45
C LYS A 19 7.18 -11.39 -11.55
N GLU A 20 6.99 -12.68 -11.73
CA GLU A 20 7.71 -13.76 -11.04
C GLU A 20 7.49 -13.80 -9.52
N HIS A 21 6.34 -13.37 -9.06
CA HIS A 21 5.94 -13.50 -7.66
C HIS A 21 5.31 -14.85 -7.39
N HIS A 22 5.71 -15.47 -6.29
CA HIS A 22 5.05 -16.68 -5.79
C HIS A 22 3.76 -16.28 -5.07
N ILE A 23 2.63 -16.89 -5.46
CA ILE A 23 1.34 -16.61 -4.83
C ILE A 23 1.20 -17.46 -3.58
N VAL A 24 1.01 -16.81 -2.43
CA VAL A 24 0.80 -17.48 -1.15
C VAL A 24 -0.62 -17.29 -0.66
N SER A 25 -1.09 -18.25 0.11
CA SER A 25 -2.42 -18.21 0.70
C SER A 25 -2.53 -17.13 1.78
N SER A 26 -3.74 -16.60 1.98
CA SER A 26 -4.08 -15.75 3.12
C SER A 26 -3.80 -16.51 4.42
N ALA A 27 -3.13 -15.86 5.37
CA ALA A 27 -3.00 -16.39 6.70
C ALA A 27 -4.36 -16.38 7.44
N PRO A 28 -4.57 -17.22 8.46
CA PRO A 28 -5.79 -17.15 9.28
C PRO A 28 -5.98 -15.76 9.89
N MET A 29 -7.23 -15.28 9.95
CA MET A 29 -7.53 -14.00 10.58
C MET A 29 -7.33 -14.04 12.10
N VAL A 30 -7.54 -15.20 12.74
CA VAL A 30 -7.30 -15.39 14.16
C VAL A 30 -5.87 -15.89 14.37
N ILE A 31 -5.08 -15.14 15.12
CA ILE A 31 -3.68 -15.45 15.40
C ILE A 31 -3.61 -16.15 16.76
N LYS A 32 -3.07 -17.38 16.78
CA LYS A 32 -3.02 -18.19 18.00
C LYS A 32 -1.76 -17.97 18.84
N ASP A 33 -0.66 -17.60 18.22
CA ASP A 33 0.68 -17.63 18.83
C ASP A 33 1.35 -16.26 19.00
N ASP A 34 0.63 -15.17 18.73
CA ASP A 34 1.14 -13.81 18.92
C ASP A 34 0.38 -13.12 20.07
N PRO A 35 1.04 -12.86 21.21
CA PRO A 35 0.40 -12.19 22.34
C PRO A 35 0.06 -10.73 22.08
N THR A 36 0.63 -10.12 21.04
CA THR A 36 0.43 -8.70 20.71
C THR A 36 -0.71 -8.47 19.73
N LEU A 37 -1.11 -9.51 18.97
CA LEU A 37 -2.16 -9.43 17.96
C LEU A 37 -3.17 -10.57 18.13
N MET A 38 -4.43 -10.21 18.32
CA MET A 38 -5.52 -11.17 18.37
C MET A 38 -5.98 -11.56 16.95
N PHE A 39 -5.91 -10.60 16.01
CA PHE A 39 -6.35 -10.79 14.64
C PHE A 39 -5.28 -10.31 13.65
N THR A 40 -5.26 -10.91 12.46
CA THR A 40 -4.47 -10.41 11.33
C THR A 40 -5.07 -9.07 10.88
N ASN A 41 -4.32 -7.99 11.06
CA ASN A 41 -4.78 -6.64 10.73
C ASN A 41 -4.09 -6.04 9.49
N ALA A 42 -3.09 -6.73 8.95
CA ALA A 42 -2.38 -6.30 7.76
C ALA A 42 -1.76 -7.50 7.04
N GLY A 43 -1.50 -7.34 5.75
CA GLY A 43 -0.88 -8.38 4.93
C GLY A 43 0.54 -8.75 5.38
N MET A 44 1.24 -7.82 6.02
CA MET A 44 2.62 -8.07 6.46
C MET A 44 2.72 -8.96 7.70
N ASN A 45 1.65 -9.18 8.46
CA ASN A 45 1.72 -9.91 9.72
C ASN A 45 2.31 -11.32 9.54
N GLN A 46 1.91 -12.04 8.49
CA GLN A 46 2.45 -13.39 8.24
C GLN A 46 3.93 -13.38 7.81
N PHE A 47 4.46 -12.25 7.35
CA PHE A 47 5.85 -12.11 6.91
C PHE A 47 6.75 -11.42 7.93
N LYS A 48 6.23 -11.09 9.11
CA LYS A 48 6.94 -10.37 10.16
C LYS A 48 8.28 -11.00 10.51
N ASP A 49 8.32 -12.30 10.71
CA ASP A 49 9.56 -13.01 11.07
C ASP A 49 10.59 -13.03 9.95
N ILE A 50 10.13 -13.03 8.69
CA ILE A 50 11.02 -12.91 7.52
C ILE A 50 11.61 -11.50 7.48
N ILE A 51 10.80 -10.47 7.67
CA ILE A 51 11.23 -9.08 7.69
C ILE A 51 12.22 -8.80 8.82
N LEU A 52 11.99 -9.39 9.99
CA LEU A 52 12.89 -9.29 11.14
C LEU A 52 14.16 -10.15 11.03
N GLY A 53 14.25 -11.01 10.03
CA GLY A 53 15.38 -11.90 9.85
C GLY A 53 15.35 -13.15 10.72
N ASN A 54 14.23 -13.44 11.37
CA ASN A 54 14.07 -14.60 12.26
C ASN A 54 13.71 -15.89 11.51
N LYS A 55 13.29 -15.79 10.26
CA LYS A 55 13.00 -16.90 9.36
C LYS A 55 13.72 -16.73 8.03
N PRO A 56 14.13 -17.83 7.38
CA PRO A 56 14.78 -17.75 6.06
C PRO A 56 13.77 -17.31 4.99
N ILE A 57 14.30 -16.66 3.96
CA ILE A 57 13.53 -16.27 2.78
C ILE A 57 13.40 -17.50 1.87
N LYS A 58 12.19 -18.03 1.74
CA LYS A 58 11.91 -19.14 0.84
C LYS A 58 11.66 -18.65 -0.58
N TYR A 59 10.88 -17.58 -0.72
CA TYR A 59 10.58 -16.93 -1.99
C TYR A 59 10.89 -15.45 -1.88
N PRO A 60 11.80 -14.90 -2.70
CA PRO A 60 12.16 -13.47 -2.61
C PRO A 60 11.05 -12.55 -3.10
N ARG A 61 10.15 -13.03 -3.98
CA ARG A 61 8.98 -12.30 -4.46
C ARG A 61 7.71 -13.05 -4.13
N VAL A 62 6.82 -12.40 -3.41
CA VAL A 62 5.56 -12.99 -2.96
C VAL A 62 4.41 -12.03 -3.23
N ALA A 63 3.27 -12.56 -3.63
CA ALA A 63 2.03 -11.79 -3.71
C ALA A 63 0.88 -12.60 -3.11
N ASN A 64 -0.09 -11.90 -2.54
CA ASN A 64 -1.26 -12.52 -1.96
C ASN A 64 -2.43 -11.55 -1.84
N SER A 65 -3.59 -12.10 -1.50
CA SER A 65 -4.72 -11.37 -0.97
C SER A 65 -4.91 -11.81 0.47
N GLN A 66 -4.72 -10.92 1.43
CA GLN A 66 -4.81 -11.21 2.86
C GLN A 66 -6.12 -10.71 3.43
N LYS A 67 -6.90 -11.59 4.05
CA LYS A 67 -8.08 -11.22 4.82
C LYS A 67 -7.65 -10.62 6.14
N CYS A 68 -8.16 -9.42 6.45
CA CYS A 68 -7.78 -8.62 7.60
C CYS A 68 -8.99 -8.23 8.44
N LEU A 69 -8.78 -8.10 9.75
CA LEU A 69 -9.76 -7.63 10.71
C LEU A 69 -9.15 -6.53 11.58
N ARG A 70 -9.77 -5.35 11.60
CA ARG A 70 -9.33 -4.18 12.39
C ARG A 70 -10.40 -3.74 13.36
N VAL A 71 -10.42 -4.39 14.52
CA VAL A 71 -11.41 -4.16 15.58
C VAL A 71 -10.78 -3.86 16.94
N SER A 72 -9.44 -3.91 17.02
CA SER A 72 -8.71 -3.67 18.27
C SER A 72 -7.26 -3.26 17.99
N GLY A 73 -6.60 -2.65 18.97
CA GLY A 73 -5.19 -2.25 18.88
C GLY A 73 -4.96 -0.96 18.09
N LYS A 74 -3.75 -0.83 17.55
CA LYS A 74 -3.30 0.38 16.82
C LYS A 74 -4.14 0.69 15.59
N HIS A 75 -4.60 -0.36 14.88
CA HIS A 75 -5.42 -0.25 13.69
C HIS A 75 -6.88 -0.59 13.98
N ASN A 76 -7.46 0.07 14.98
CA ASN A 76 -8.88 -0.09 15.32
C ASN A 76 -9.70 0.93 14.52
N ASP A 77 -10.50 0.44 13.57
CA ASP A 77 -11.33 1.26 12.68
C ASP A 77 -12.80 1.33 13.14
N LEU A 78 -13.12 0.87 14.37
CA LEU A 78 -14.50 0.83 14.85
C LEU A 78 -15.18 2.20 14.91
N GLU A 79 -14.41 3.27 15.16
CA GLU A 79 -14.96 4.63 15.22
C GLU A 79 -15.31 5.18 13.83
N GLU A 80 -14.57 4.77 12.79
CA GLU A 80 -14.75 5.24 11.42
C GLU A 80 -15.79 4.42 10.65
N VAL A 81 -15.93 3.13 10.99
CA VAL A 81 -16.87 2.23 10.31
C VAL A 81 -18.30 2.71 10.53
N GLY A 82 -19.04 2.89 9.43
CA GLY A 82 -20.39 3.41 9.43
C GLY A 82 -20.50 4.93 9.37
N HIS A 83 -19.38 5.66 9.51
CA HIS A 83 -19.31 7.11 9.42
C HIS A 83 -18.74 7.60 8.09
N ASP A 84 -18.03 6.74 7.37
CA ASP A 84 -17.56 6.99 6.01
C ASP A 84 -17.92 5.79 5.10
N THR A 85 -17.51 5.85 3.83
CA THR A 85 -17.81 4.83 2.83
C THR A 85 -16.66 3.89 2.53
N TYR A 86 -15.52 4.04 3.22
CA TYR A 86 -14.30 3.30 2.90
C TYR A 86 -13.68 2.53 4.06
N HIS A 87 -13.99 2.85 5.33
CA HIS A 87 -13.54 2.05 6.46
C HIS A 87 -14.45 0.86 6.72
N HIS A 88 -13.86 -0.32 6.84
CA HIS A 88 -14.53 -1.58 7.14
C HIS A 88 -13.76 -2.35 8.20
N THR A 89 -14.46 -3.09 9.07
CA THR A 89 -13.82 -3.94 10.08
C THR A 89 -13.12 -5.14 9.46
N MET A 90 -13.69 -5.69 8.39
CA MET A 90 -13.12 -6.80 7.63
C MET A 90 -12.92 -6.39 6.17
N PHE A 91 -11.73 -6.69 5.64
CA PHE A 91 -11.37 -6.35 4.27
C PHE A 91 -10.24 -7.26 3.78
N GLU A 92 -9.91 -7.16 2.51
CA GLU A 92 -8.76 -7.83 1.91
C GLU A 92 -7.68 -6.83 1.55
N MET A 93 -6.42 -7.12 1.92
CA MET A 93 -5.25 -6.41 1.42
C MET A 93 -4.63 -7.19 0.28
N LEU A 94 -4.55 -6.56 -0.89
CA LEU A 94 -3.80 -7.08 -2.03
C LEU A 94 -2.35 -6.64 -1.86
N GLY A 95 -1.46 -7.59 -1.67
CA GLY A 95 -0.07 -7.31 -1.33
C GLY A 95 0.94 -7.95 -2.27
N ASN A 96 2.01 -7.23 -2.52
CA ASN A 96 3.21 -7.74 -3.18
C ASN A 96 4.42 -7.43 -2.30
N TRP A 97 5.31 -8.40 -2.16
CA TRP A 97 6.39 -8.38 -1.19
C TRP A 97 7.71 -8.71 -1.87
N SER A 98 8.75 -7.93 -1.55
CA SER A 98 10.12 -8.18 -1.99
C SER A 98 11.01 -8.36 -0.76
N PHE A 99 11.59 -9.52 -0.63
CA PHE A 99 12.51 -9.85 0.46
C PHE A 99 13.94 -9.81 -0.05
N GLY A 100 14.49 -8.57 -0.14
CA GLY A 100 15.86 -8.36 -0.59
C GLY A 100 16.09 -8.56 -2.09
N ASP A 101 15.05 -8.47 -2.92
CA ASP A 101 15.15 -8.62 -4.37
C ASP A 101 15.00 -7.26 -5.06
N TYR A 102 13.78 -6.80 -5.33
CA TYR A 102 13.56 -5.46 -5.89
C TYR A 102 13.23 -4.44 -4.78
N PHE A 103 13.24 -3.16 -5.13
CA PHE A 103 12.92 -2.11 -4.17
C PHE A 103 12.05 -1.03 -4.83
N LYS A 104 12.24 0.24 -4.50
CA LYS A 104 11.35 1.35 -4.88
C LYS A 104 11.10 1.47 -6.37
N LYS A 105 12.12 1.30 -7.19
CA LYS A 105 12.01 1.48 -8.64
C LYS A 105 10.97 0.54 -9.25
N GLU A 106 11.12 -0.74 -9.03
CA GLU A 106 10.25 -1.76 -9.58
C GLU A 106 8.87 -1.71 -8.92
N ALA A 107 8.80 -1.46 -7.61
CA ALA A 107 7.52 -1.32 -6.91
C ALA A 107 6.68 -0.18 -7.50
N ILE A 108 7.29 0.96 -7.75
CA ILE A 108 6.63 2.12 -8.37
C ILE A 108 6.22 1.82 -9.81
N GLU A 109 7.13 1.25 -10.60
CA GLU A 109 6.88 0.86 -11.98
C GLU A 109 5.66 -0.08 -12.09
N TRP A 110 5.65 -1.13 -11.29
CA TRP A 110 4.57 -2.12 -11.33
C TRP A 110 3.25 -1.63 -10.75
N ALA A 111 3.29 -0.80 -9.71
CA ALA A 111 2.08 -0.16 -9.20
C ALA A 111 1.44 0.73 -10.28
N TRP A 112 2.23 1.53 -10.96
CA TRP A 112 1.77 2.36 -12.06
C TRP A 112 1.22 1.53 -13.22
N GLU A 113 1.96 0.51 -13.65
CA GLU A 113 1.54 -0.40 -14.72
C GLU A 113 0.22 -1.09 -14.40
N TYR A 114 0.08 -1.62 -13.18
CA TYR A 114 -1.16 -2.28 -12.76
C TYR A 114 -2.36 -1.33 -12.80
N LEU A 115 -2.23 -0.15 -12.22
CA LEU A 115 -3.32 0.81 -12.17
C LEU A 115 -3.69 1.37 -13.54
N THR A 116 -2.72 1.64 -14.40
CA THR A 116 -2.96 2.29 -15.69
C THR A 116 -3.20 1.33 -16.83
N GLU A 117 -2.51 0.20 -16.88
CA GLU A 117 -2.60 -0.77 -17.99
C GLU A 117 -3.58 -1.91 -17.70
N VAL A 118 -3.68 -2.39 -16.47
CA VAL A 118 -4.60 -3.47 -16.10
C VAL A 118 -5.95 -2.92 -15.68
N LEU A 119 -5.99 -2.03 -14.69
CA LEU A 119 -7.24 -1.43 -14.21
C LEU A 119 -7.75 -0.29 -15.10
N LYS A 120 -6.93 0.20 -16.03
CA LYS A 120 -7.30 1.27 -16.98
C LYS A 120 -7.77 2.56 -16.32
N LEU A 121 -7.16 2.92 -15.19
CA LEU A 121 -7.45 4.19 -14.55
C LEU A 121 -6.91 5.36 -15.38
N ASP A 122 -7.62 6.49 -15.34
CA ASP A 122 -7.24 7.70 -16.06
C ASP A 122 -5.97 8.29 -15.42
N LYS A 123 -4.89 8.33 -16.21
CA LYS A 123 -3.59 8.86 -15.78
C LYS A 123 -3.65 10.32 -15.31
N ASP A 124 -4.56 11.11 -15.89
CA ASP A 124 -4.71 12.53 -15.55
C ASP A 124 -5.36 12.73 -14.17
N ARG A 125 -5.92 11.66 -13.59
CA ARG A 125 -6.54 11.67 -12.27
C ARG A 125 -5.63 11.15 -11.16
N LEU A 126 -4.42 10.72 -11.49
CA LEU A 126 -3.49 10.09 -10.56
C LEU A 126 -2.48 11.07 -9.99
N TYR A 127 -2.24 10.94 -8.70
CA TYR A 127 -1.29 11.72 -7.90
C TYR A 127 -0.46 10.75 -7.07
N ALA A 128 0.78 11.11 -6.77
CA ALA A 128 1.61 10.33 -5.87
C ALA A 128 2.01 11.18 -4.67
N THR A 129 2.18 10.54 -3.52
CA THR A 129 2.78 11.16 -2.34
C THR A 129 4.14 10.56 -2.07
N VAL A 130 5.03 11.34 -1.48
CA VAL A 130 6.33 10.89 -1.00
C VAL A 130 6.57 11.46 0.40
N PHE A 131 7.34 10.74 1.20
CA PHE A 131 7.68 11.20 2.54
C PHE A 131 8.53 12.48 2.48
N GLU A 132 8.06 13.52 3.17
CA GLU A 132 8.73 14.84 3.20
C GLU A 132 9.95 14.91 4.12
N GLY A 133 10.17 13.88 4.93
CA GLY A 133 11.19 13.85 5.95
C GLY A 133 10.71 14.37 7.30
N SER A 134 11.55 14.19 8.31
CA SER A 134 11.33 14.71 9.67
C SER A 134 12.68 15.08 10.24
N PRO A 135 13.17 16.34 10.02
CA PRO A 135 14.49 16.73 10.44
C PRO A 135 14.74 16.63 11.96
N SER A 136 13.70 16.85 12.76
CA SER A 136 13.79 16.69 14.23
C SER A 136 14.10 15.26 14.67
N GLU A 137 13.78 14.28 13.84
CA GLU A 137 14.03 12.85 14.08
C GLU A 137 15.19 12.30 13.26
N GLY A 138 15.89 13.16 12.51
CA GLY A 138 16.98 12.76 11.64
C GLY A 138 16.56 11.98 10.40
N LEU A 139 15.31 12.12 9.98
CA LEU A 139 14.77 11.42 8.81
C LEU A 139 14.77 12.34 7.59
N GLU A 140 15.37 11.90 6.52
CA GLU A 140 15.44 12.65 5.25
C GLU A 140 14.18 12.46 4.42
N LYS A 141 13.92 13.42 3.52
CA LYS A 141 12.91 13.29 2.49
C LYS A 141 13.24 12.11 1.56
N ASP A 142 12.23 11.38 1.14
CA ASP A 142 12.39 10.28 0.17
C ASP A 142 12.49 10.83 -1.28
N ASN A 143 13.63 11.43 -1.57
CA ASN A 143 13.93 11.98 -2.90
C ASN A 143 14.05 10.89 -3.96
N GLU A 144 14.45 9.69 -3.57
CA GLU A 144 14.57 8.55 -4.48
C GLU A 144 13.18 8.16 -5.03
N ALA A 145 12.18 8.01 -4.15
CA ALA A 145 10.82 7.74 -4.59
C ALA A 145 10.28 8.86 -5.49
N ALA A 146 10.52 10.12 -5.11
CA ALA A 146 10.10 11.26 -5.94
C ALA A 146 10.72 11.20 -7.34
N SER A 147 11.98 10.85 -7.46
CA SER A 147 12.66 10.74 -8.75
C SER A 147 12.08 9.63 -9.63
N TYR A 148 11.68 8.51 -9.06
CA TYR A 148 11.02 7.43 -9.80
C TYR A 148 9.63 7.81 -10.26
N TRP A 149 8.85 8.51 -9.42
CA TRP A 149 7.52 9.00 -9.81
C TRP A 149 7.57 10.01 -10.96
N GLU A 150 8.64 10.79 -11.09
CA GLU A 150 8.81 11.74 -12.19
C GLU A 150 8.85 11.08 -13.57
N ASN A 151 9.10 9.76 -13.65
CA ASN A 151 9.00 9.01 -14.91
C ASN A 151 7.54 8.85 -15.38
N TYR A 152 6.55 9.04 -14.51
CA TYR A 152 5.13 8.78 -14.78
C TYR A 152 4.24 9.99 -14.58
N LEU A 153 4.60 10.88 -13.67
CA LEU A 153 3.80 12.03 -13.25
C LEU A 153 4.60 13.32 -13.36
N PRO A 154 3.95 14.45 -13.71
CA PRO A 154 4.59 15.75 -13.59
C PRO A 154 4.85 16.08 -12.12
N LYS A 155 5.86 16.92 -11.86
CA LYS A 155 6.30 17.24 -10.49
C LYS A 155 5.19 17.81 -9.61
N GLU A 156 4.30 18.61 -10.19
CA GLU A 156 3.18 19.21 -9.46
C GLU A 156 2.15 18.20 -8.96
N ARG A 157 2.17 16.97 -9.47
CA ARG A 157 1.32 15.86 -8.99
C ARG A 157 2.05 14.86 -8.10
N ILE A 158 3.27 15.18 -7.72
CA ILE A 158 4.04 14.42 -6.72
C ILE A 158 4.10 15.27 -5.45
N ILE A 159 3.35 14.86 -4.42
CA ILE A 159 3.05 15.67 -3.24
C ILE A 159 3.87 15.18 -2.06
N ASN A 160 4.39 16.12 -1.27
CA ASN A 160 5.05 15.79 -0.02
C ASN A 160 4.02 15.43 1.06
N GLY A 161 4.21 14.32 1.73
CA GLY A 161 3.39 13.88 2.85
C GLY A 161 4.17 13.84 4.14
N ASN A 162 3.46 14.08 5.24
CA ASN A 162 4.06 14.09 6.59
C ASN A 162 4.31 12.67 7.11
N LYS A 163 4.88 12.58 8.31
CA LYS A 163 5.20 11.30 8.94
C LYS A 163 3.96 10.46 9.25
N ASP A 164 2.85 11.09 9.59
CA ASP A 164 1.62 10.36 9.92
C ASP A 164 1.04 9.63 8.70
N ASP A 165 1.17 10.21 7.52
CA ASP A 165 0.61 9.67 6.28
C ASP A 165 1.63 8.86 5.47
N ASN A 166 2.90 9.25 5.48
CA ASN A 166 3.93 8.71 4.59
C ASN A 166 5.11 8.05 5.29
N PHE A 167 4.92 7.58 6.51
CA PHE A 167 5.92 6.79 7.23
C PHE A 167 5.22 5.66 7.98
N TRP A 168 5.64 4.42 7.76
CA TRP A 168 5.03 3.27 8.43
C TRP A 168 5.90 2.78 9.59
N GLU A 169 5.25 2.28 10.61
CA GLU A 169 5.89 1.66 11.77
C GLU A 169 5.13 0.39 12.14
N MET A 170 5.85 -0.65 12.48
CA MET A 170 5.26 -1.92 12.91
C MET A 170 4.76 -1.89 14.36
N GLY A 171 5.28 -0.97 15.15
CA GLY A 171 5.01 -0.80 16.57
C GLY A 171 6.03 0.15 17.19
N GLU A 172 6.15 0.17 18.50
CA GLU A 172 7.16 0.98 19.22
C GLU A 172 8.58 0.57 18.85
N THR A 173 8.79 -0.72 18.60
CA THR A 173 10.04 -1.28 18.11
C THR A 173 9.78 -2.17 16.91
N GLY A 174 10.75 -2.28 16.02
CA GLY A 174 10.67 -3.11 14.82
C GLY A 174 10.90 -2.33 13.55
N PRO A 175 10.59 -2.93 12.40
CA PRO A 175 10.77 -2.29 11.12
C PRO A 175 9.92 -1.04 10.96
N CYS A 176 10.48 -0.04 10.31
CA CYS A 176 9.80 1.20 9.94
C CYS A 176 10.43 1.76 8.67
N GLY A 177 9.74 2.65 8.01
CA GLY A 177 10.30 3.28 6.82
C GLY A 177 9.33 4.25 6.14
N PRO A 178 9.85 5.00 5.16
CA PRO A 178 9.01 5.89 4.37
C PRO A 178 8.08 5.08 3.46
N CYS A 179 6.91 5.65 3.20
CA CYS A 179 5.96 5.12 2.24
C CYS A 179 5.67 6.15 1.15
N SER A 180 5.22 5.61 0.04
CA SER A 180 4.68 6.40 -1.06
C SER A 180 3.30 5.85 -1.41
N GLU A 181 2.39 6.73 -1.77
CA GLU A 181 1.00 6.37 -2.06
C GLU A 181 0.59 6.89 -3.43
N LEU A 182 -0.30 6.16 -4.09
CA LEU A 182 -1.01 6.63 -5.27
C LEU A 182 -2.44 7.01 -4.87
N HIS A 183 -2.85 8.20 -5.30
CA HIS A 183 -4.20 8.74 -5.09
C HIS A 183 -4.87 8.97 -6.43
N ILE A 184 -6.17 8.74 -6.48
CA ILE A 184 -6.98 9.03 -7.66
C ILE A 184 -8.06 10.06 -7.32
N ASP A 185 -8.17 11.09 -8.18
CA ASP A 185 -9.26 12.05 -8.11
C ASP A 185 -10.49 11.45 -8.80
N ILE A 186 -11.49 11.06 -8.01
CA ILE A 186 -12.71 10.40 -8.50
C ILE A 186 -13.86 11.38 -8.75
N ARG A 187 -13.63 12.69 -8.58
CA ARG A 187 -14.67 13.71 -8.82
C ARG A 187 -15.10 13.74 -10.30
N PRO A 188 -16.35 14.12 -10.58
CA PRO A 188 -16.77 14.38 -11.96
C PRO A 188 -15.90 15.46 -12.62
N ASP A 189 -15.74 15.39 -13.93
CA ASP A 189 -14.94 16.39 -14.67
C ASP A 189 -15.43 17.82 -14.44
N SER A 190 -16.74 18.03 -14.33
CA SER A 190 -17.33 19.34 -14.02
C SER A 190 -16.87 19.94 -12.68
N GLU A 191 -16.52 19.12 -11.71
CA GLU A 191 -15.96 19.59 -10.44
C GLU A 191 -14.45 19.79 -10.53
N ARG A 192 -13.75 18.92 -11.26
CA ARG A 192 -12.31 19.02 -11.49
C ARG A 192 -11.93 20.30 -12.23
N GLU A 193 -12.75 20.72 -13.16
CA GLU A 193 -12.56 21.97 -13.91
C GLU A 193 -12.67 23.22 -13.03
N LYS A 194 -13.43 23.15 -11.95
CA LYS A 194 -13.65 24.27 -11.04
C LYS A 194 -12.61 24.40 -9.97
N VAL A 195 -12.14 23.27 -9.42
CA VAL A 195 -11.23 23.21 -8.28
C VAL A 195 -10.18 22.14 -8.53
N ASP A 196 -8.91 22.54 -8.49
CA ASP A 196 -7.78 21.61 -8.58
C ASP A 196 -7.73 20.72 -7.33
N ALA A 197 -7.48 19.41 -7.51
CA ALA A 197 -7.35 18.46 -6.42
C ALA A 197 -6.24 18.85 -5.42
N LEU A 198 -5.20 19.53 -5.89
CA LEU A 198 -4.09 19.99 -5.06
C LEU A 198 -4.48 21.11 -4.07
N THR A 199 -5.66 21.69 -4.23
CA THR A 199 -6.17 22.76 -3.37
C THR A 199 -7.24 22.29 -2.39
N LEU A 200 -7.55 21.00 -2.39
CA LEU A 200 -8.47 20.34 -1.46
C LEU A 200 -7.67 19.76 -0.28
#